data_045008d4e6af47aa63caa44ac0aec0b2
#
_entry.id   045008d4e6af47aa63caa44ac0aec0b2
#
_cell.length_a   1.000
_cell.length_b   1.000
_cell.length_c   1.000
_cell.angle_alpha   90.00
_cell.angle_beta   90.00
_cell.angle_gamma   90.00
#
_symmetry.space_group_name_H-M   'P 1'
#
loop_
_entity.id
_entity.type
_entity.pdbx_description
1 polymer ?
#
loop_
_entity_poly.entity_id
_entity_poly.type
_entity_poly.pdbx_seq_one_letter_code
_entity_poly.pdbx_strand_id
1 'polypeptide(L)'
;MRKILLVFAVCVCSAVAAENIVLDLSNPGDFPIEYDESGLWADVFNNDAIVYSQEFMFSHASPYSNYSNGFFASKVTAISASAGTDDQWGCMAKGGFAGEGTPYLGAYWDAYTESTSDTKTCEVYTSAPYYAVGCYVCNNPYVYYAIEKGNPYSTKFEQGDWFKLVAHGIDEQGTETGTVEYYLADYRSENADDWKLNDTWEWVDLSELGQIASIYFTMESSDTGNYGINTP
;
A
#
# COMPACT_ATOMS: atom_id res chain seq x y z
N MET A 1 11.51 -44.09 -22.69
CA MET A 1 12.77 -43.35 -22.60
C MET A 1 12.70 -41.87 -23.03
N ARG A 2 11.72 -41.45 -23.79
CA ARG A 2 11.60 -40.02 -24.21
C ARG A 2 11.11 -39.07 -23.11
N LYS A 3 10.45 -39.56 -22.06
CA LYS A 3 9.91 -38.71 -20.97
C LYS A 3 10.96 -38.21 -19.98
N ILE A 4 12.06 -38.93 -19.82
CA ILE A 4 13.15 -38.59 -18.86
C ILE A 4 14.01 -37.42 -19.38
N LEU A 5 14.17 -37.32 -20.71
CA LEU A 5 14.99 -36.24 -21.31
C LEU A 5 14.30 -34.86 -21.25
N LEU A 6 12.96 -34.85 -21.29
CA LEU A 6 12.20 -33.58 -21.18
C LEU A 6 12.22 -33.01 -19.76
N VAL A 7 12.19 -33.90 -18.74
CA VAL A 7 12.24 -33.48 -17.34
C VAL A 7 13.61 -32.88 -16.99
N PHE A 8 14.69 -33.41 -17.58
CA PHE A 8 16.03 -32.88 -17.35
C PHE A 8 16.26 -31.50 -18.02
N ALA A 9 15.69 -31.26 -19.20
CA ALA A 9 15.80 -29.98 -19.87
C ALA A 9 15.02 -28.89 -19.14
N VAL A 10 13.88 -29.21 -18.55
CA VAL A 10 13.08 -28.26 -17.73
C VAL A 10 13.77 -27.97 -16.40
N CYS A 11 14.42 -28.94 -15.77
CA CYS A 11 15.18 -28.70 -14.54
C CYS A 11 16.42 -27.84 -14.74
N VAL A 12 17.06 -27.85 -15.91
CA VAL A 12 18.23 -27.00 -16.20
C VAL A 12 17.81 -25.58 -16.54
N CYS A 13 16.60 -25.35 -17.06
CA CYS A 13 16.06 -24.01 -17.29
C CYS A 13 15.53 -23.34 -16.02
N SER A 14 15.23 -24.07 -14.95
CA SER A 14 14.81 -23.52 -13.67
C SER A 14 15.96 -22.98 -12.80
N ALA A 15 17.19 -23.04 -13.27
CA ALA A 15 18.36 -22.46 -12.61
C ALA A 15 18.71 -21.05 -13.10
N VAL A 16 17.89 -20.40 -13.93
CA VAL A 16 17.92 -18.95 -14.10
C VAL A 16 17.35 -18.39 -12.80
N ALA A 17 18.17 -17.73 -12.00
CA ALA A 17 17.71 -17.01 -10.83
C ALA A 17 16.54 -16.11 -11.26
N ALA A 18 15.37 -16.29 -10.65
CA ALA A 18 14.24 -15.41 -10.92
C ALA A 18 14.69 -14.00 -10.56
N GLU A 19 14.69 -13.11 -11.54
CA GLU A 19 15.02 -11.72 -11.31
C GLU A 19 13.81 -11.08 -10.60
N ASN A 20 14.06 -10.45 -9.44
CA ASN A 20 13.02 -9.72 -8.74
C ASN A 20 12.72 -8.42 -9.50
N ILE A 21 11.47 -8.18 -9.83
CA ILE A 21 11.01 -6.89 -10.32
C ILE A 21 10.69 -6.04 -9.09
N VAL A 22 11.33 -4.89 -9.00
CA VAL A 22 11.22 -3.99 -7.85
C VAL A 22 10.63 -2.67 -8.32
N LEU A 23 9.64 -2.17 -7.59
CA LEU A 23 9.09 -0.84 -7.80
C LEU A 23 10.19 0.22 -7.69
N ASP A 24 10.39 1.02 -8.74
CA ASP A 24 11.30 2.17 -8.74
C ASP A 24 10.59 3.41 -9.30
N LEU A 25 10.07 4.23 -8.39
CA LEU A 25 9.39 5.48 -8.75
C LEU A 25 10.36 6.60 -9.16
N SER A 26 11.67 6.42 -8.95
CA SER A 26 12.70 7.35 -9.44
C SER A 26 13.03 7.09 -10.89
N ASN A 27 12.75 5.88 -11.37
CA ASN A 27 12.92 5.47 -12.77
C ASN A 27 11.72 4.62 -13.21
N PRO A 28 10.54 5.23 -13.35
CA PRO A 28 9.29 4.51 -13.58
C PRO A 28 9.15 3.92 -15.00
N GLY A 29 10.15 4.12 -15.88
CA GLY A 29 10.14 3.64 -17.26
C GLY A 29 9.48 4.64 -18.24
N ASP A 30 8.59 4.15 -19.11
CA ASP A 30 8.01 4.95 -20.21
C ASP A 30 6.95 5.97 -19.74
N PHE A 31 6.53 5.91 -18.49
CA PHE A 31 5.48 6.76 -17.90
C PHE A 31 6.07 7.63 -16.79
N PRO A 32 6.69 8.79 -17.10
CA PRO A 32 7.30 9.66 -16.11
C PRO A 32 6.25 10.18 -15.13
N ILE A 33 6.63 10.23 -13.84
CA ILE A 33 5.79 10.77 -12.78
C ILE A 33 6.22 12.21 -12.53
N GLU A 34 5.31 13.15 -12.76
CA GLU A 34 5.52 14.56 -12.48
C GLU A 34 5.02 14.92 -11.09
N TYR A 35 5.76 15.79 -10.39
CA TYR A 35 5.42 16.24 -9.04
C TYR A 35 5.27 17.76 -9.06
N ASP A 36 4.30 18.25 -8.28
CA ASP A 36 4.13 19.68 -8.05
C ASP A 36 5.21 20.26 -7.10
N GLU A 37 5.12 21.55 -6.78
CA GLU A 37 6.07 22.23 -5.89
C GLU A 37 6.08 21.67 -4.46
N SER A 38 5.00 21.04 -4.00
CA SER A 38 4.93 20.39 -2.69
C SER A 38 5.56 18.99 -2.67
N GLY A 39 5.81 18.40 -3.83
CA GLY A 39 6.28 17.04 -3.99
C GLY A 39 5.16 16.01 -4.14
N LEU A 40 3.91 16.46 -4.30
CA LEU A 40 2.79 15.57 -4.59
C LEU A 40 2.69 15.33 -6.10
N TRP A 41 2.26 14.14 -6.49
CA TRP A 41 1.96 13.80 -7.88
C TRP A 41 0.99 14.82 -8.51
N ALA A 42 1.39 15.42 -9.61
CA ALA A 42 0.66 16.50 -10.24
C ALA A 42 -0.74 16.08 -10.73
N ASP A 43 -0.92 14.81 -11.07
CA ASP A 43 -2.17 14.24 -11.57
C ASP A 43 -3.06 13.60 -10.49
N VAL A 44 -2.78 13.82 -9.21
CA VAL A 44 -3.55 13.20 -8.10
C VAL A 44 -5.06 13.48 -8.15
N PHE A 45 -5.49 14.55 -8.80
CA PHE A 45 -6.90 14.89 -9.02
C PHE A 45 -7.35 14.73 -10.48
N ASN A 46 -6.61 13.97 -11.27
CA ASN A 46 -6.99 13.62 -12.63
C ASN A 46 -7.52 12.17 -12.66
N ASN A 47 -8.83 12.02 -12.89
CA ASN A 47 -9.49 10.70 -12.85
C ASN A 47 -9.02 9.73 -13.94
N ASP A 48 -8.43 10.24 -15.03
CA ASP A 48 -7.93 9.42 -16.13
C ASP A 48 -6.45 9.04 -15.95
N ALA A 49 -5.81 9.52 -14.88
CA ALA A 49 -4.42 9.23 -14.58
C ALA A 49 -4.27 7.91 -13.81
N ILE A 50 -3.17 7.22 -14.05
CA ILE A 50 -2.78 5.99 -13.36
C ILE A 50 -1.27 6.06 -13.11
N VAL A 51 -0.81 5.62 -11.95
CA VAL A 51 0.61 5.48 -11.67
C VAL A 51 1.11 4.18 -12.28
N TYR A 52 2.15 4.28 -13.09
CA TYR A 52 2.87 3.14 -13.66
C TYR A 52 4.31 3.13 -13.15
N SER A 53 4.86 1.96 -12.94
CA SER A 53 6.30 1.78 -12.76
C SER A 53 6.69 0.40 -13.25
N GLN A 54 7.44 0.36 -14.36
CA GLN A 54 7.90 -0.88 -14.99
C GLN A 54 6.71 -1.82 -15.30
N GLU A 55 6.65 -2.98 -14.63
CA GLU A 55 5.62 -4.00 -14.81
C GLU A 55 4.36 -3.75 -13.95
N PHE A 56 4.36 -2.72 -13.09
CA PHE A 56 3.29 -2.45 -12.15
C PHE A 56 2.37 -1.32 -12.63
N MET A 57 1.09 -1.52 -12.44
CA MET A 57 0.04 -0.53 -12.63
C MET A 57 -0.75 -0.40 -11.32
N PHE A 58 -0.88 0.81 -10.79
CA PHE A 58 -1.51 1.09 -9.51
C PHE A 58 -2.86 1.77 -9.74
N SER A 59 -3.94 1.18 -9.20
CA SER A 59 -5.28 1.76 -9.31
C SER A 59 -5.34 3.16 -8.71
N HIS A 60 -6.07 4.04 -9.37
CA HIS A 60 -6.32 5.40 -8.95
C HIS A 60 -7.67 5.86 -9.49
N ALA A 61 -8.40 6.66 -8.72
CA ALA A 61 -9.58 7.35 -9.18
C ALA A 61 -9.69 8.72 -8.50
N SER A 62 -10.15 9.71 -9.25
CA SER A 62 -10.43 11.05 -8.75
C SER A 62 -11.77 11.54 -9.30
N PRO A 63 -12.89 11.03 -8.76
CA PRO A 63 -14.22 11.37 -9.26
C PRO A 63 -14.61 12.83 -9.04
N TYR A 64 -13.87 13.55 -8.17
CA TYR A 64 -14.08 14.96 -7.86
C TYR A 64 -12.76 15.71 -7.82
N SER A 65 -12.77 17.00 -8.10
CA SER A 65 -11.57 17.85 -8.24
C SER A 65 -10.69 18.01 -6.98
N ASN A 66 -11.14 17.50 -5.84
CA ASN A 66 -10.44 17.62 -4.55
C ASN A 66 -10.47 16.32 -3.73
N TYR A 67 -10.78 15.21 -4.40
CA TYR A 67 -10.84 13.89 -3.78
C TYR A 67 -10.23 12.86 -4.72
N SER A 68 -9.43 11.98 -4.18
CA SER A 68 -8.93 10.81 -4.88
C SER A 68 -8.89 9.61 -3.95
N ASN A 69 -9.02 8.41 -4.52
CA ASN A 69 -8.77 7.16 -3.84
C ASN A 69 -7.81 6.29 -4.65
N GLY A 70 -7.37 5.19 -4.08
CA GLY A 70 -6.34 4.36 -4.69
C GLY A 70 -4.95 4.90 -4.41
N PHE A 71 -4.02 4.65 -5.32
CA PHE A 71 -2.62 5.01 -5.15
C PHE A 71 -2.30 6.37 -5.74
N PHE A 72 -1.34 7.04 -5.13
CA PHE A 72 -0.72 8.28 -5.64
C PHE A 72 0.78 8.26 -5.34
N ALA A 73 1.56 8.93 -6.17
CA ALA A 73 2.99 9.10 -5.92
C ALA A 73 3.25 10.38 -5.11
N SER A 74 4.22 10.33 -4.21
CA SER A 74 4.57 11.46 -3.35
C SER A 74 6.08 11.50 -3.05
N LYS A 75 6.60 12.70 -2.82
CA LYS A 75 7.92 13.02 -2.27
C LYS A 75 7.79 13.95 -1.05
N VAL A 76 6.57 14.14 -0.54
CA VAL A 76 6.30 15.06 0.56
C VAL A 76 7.06 14.62 1.79
N THR A 77 7.86 15.52 2.36
CA THR A 77 8.66 15.29 3.56
C THR A 77 8.07 15.95 4.80
N ALA A 78 7.08 16.84 4.61
CA ALA A 78 6.47 17.57 5.70
C ALA A 78 5.66 16.65 6.60
N ILE A 79 5.83 16.82 7.91
CA ILE A 79 5.05 16.17 8.94
C ILE A 79 4.61 17.25 9.90
N SER A 80 3.30 17.46 10.10
CA SER A 80 2.78 18.21 11.22
C SER A 80 2.18 17.26 12.26
N ALA A 81 2.38 17.57 13.52
CA ALA A 81 1.84 16.76 14.62
C ALA A 81 0.38 17.13 14.94
N SER A 82 -0.43 17.43 13.91
CA SER A 82 -1.77 17.97 14.08
C SER A 82 -2.90 16.98 13.89
N ALA A 83 -2.64 15.79 13.33
CA ALA A 83 -3.66 14.86 12.83
C ALA A 83 -4.65 15.56 11.87
N GLY A 84 -4.17 16.56 11.14
CA GLY A 84 -4.93 17.31 10.16
C GLY A 84 -4.80 16.73 8.75
N THR A 85 -5.78 17.03 7.90
CA THR A 85 -5.80 16.53 6.52
C THR A 85 -4.67 17.06 5.65
N ASP A 86 -3.99 18.13 6.06
CA ASP A 86 -2.85 18.69 5.32
C ASP A 86 -1.67 17.71 5.21
N ASP A 87 -1.57 16.75 6.14
CA ASP A 87 -0.50 15.75 6.18
C ASP A 87 -0.87 14.42 5.51
N GLN A 88 -2.05 14.29 4.93
CA GLN A 88 -2.52 13.04 4.32
C GLN A 88 -1.65 12.55 3.14
N TRP A 89 -0.85 13.44 2.54
CA TRP A 89 0.01 13.15 1.39
C TRP A 89 1.44 12.76 1.76
N GLY A 90 1.77 12.84 3.05
CA GLY A 90 3.08 12.51 3.59
C GLY A 90 3.23 11.05 4.04
N CYS A 91 4.42 10.68 4.50
CA CYS A 91 4.67 9.48 5.29
C CYS A 91 5.56 9.81 6.50
N MET A 92 5.43 9.06 7.58
CA MET A 92 6.21 9.29 8.82
C MET A 92 7.72 9.15 8.57
N ALA A 93 8.13 8.37 7.60
CA ALA A 93 9.53 8.22 7.19
C ALA A 93 10.09 9.41 6.38
N LYS A 94 9.27 10.42 6.01
CA LYS A 94 9.66 11.64 5.26
C LYS A 94 10.23 11.38 3.87
N GLY A 95 9.87 10.29 3.23
CA GLY A 95 10.35 9.91 1.92
C GLY A 95 10.23 8.41 1.71
N GLY A 96 10.60 7.93 0.53
CA GLY A 96 10.59 6.52 0.19
C GLY A 96 11.66 5.71 0.95
N PHE A 97 11.67 4.40 0.73
CA PHE A 97 12.63 3.49 1.37
C PHE A 97 14.10 3.85 1.08
N ALA A 98 14.38 4.50 -0.04
CA ALA A 98 15.72 4.97 -0.40
C ALA A 98 16.20 6.19 0.42
N GLY A 99 15.33 6.84 1.20
CA GLY A 99 15.67 7.94 2.10
C GLY A 99 14.76 9.16 1.96
N GLU A 100 15.02 10.18 2.78
CA GLU A 100 14.23 11.41 2.84
C GLU A 100 14.12 12.09 1.48
N GLY A 101 12.91 12.51 1.12
CA GLY A 101 12.60 13.19 -0.14
C GLY A 101 12.63 12.30 -1.39
N THR A 102 12.92 10.99 -1.26
CA THR A 102 12.79 10.07 -2.39
C THR A 102 11.33 9.67 -2.60
N PRO A 103 10.93 9.27 -3.83
CA PRO A 103 9.55 8.93 -4.15
C PRO A 103 9.03 7.71 -3.36
N TYR A 104 7.75 7.75 -3.04
CA TYR A 104 6.98 6.64 -2.48
C TYR A 104 5.53 6.67 -2.99
N LEU A 105 4.80 5.59 -2.78
CA LEU A 105 3.35 5.55 -3.00
C LEU A 105 2.62 5.78 -1.69
N GLY A 106 1.66 6.69 -1.71
CA GLY A 106 0.59 6.72 -0.74
C GLY A 106 -0.62 5.97 -1.29
N ALA A 107 -1.50 5.49 -0.40
CA ALA A 107 -2.72 4.81 -0.76
C ALA A 107 -3.87 5.29 0.13
N TYR A 108 -5.00 5.61 -0.49
CA TYR A 108 -6.25 5.87 0.19
C TYR A 108 -7.25 4.76 -0.17
N TRP A 109 -7.48 3.86 0.79
CA TRP A 109 -8.48 2.83 0.66
C TRP A 109 -9.88 3.39 0.96
N ASP A 110 -10.81 3.25 0.01
CA ASP A 110 -12.17 3.75 0.12
C ASP A 110 -13.17 2.59 0.30
N ALA A 111 -13.40 2.22 1.55
CA ALA A 111 -14.34 1.16 1.89
C ALA A 111 -15.78 1.48 1.46
N TYR A 112 -16.18 2.75 1.38
CA TYR A 112 -17.51 3.11 0.90
C TYR A 112 -17.67 2.78 -0.58
N THR A 113 -16.71 3.17 -1.42
CA THR A 113 -16.72 2.80 -2.84
C THR A 113 -16.70 1.29 -3.02
N GLU A 114 -15.86 0.55 -2.29
CA GLU A 114 -15.81 -0.91 -2.38
C GLU A 114 -17.08 -1.60 -1.87
N SER A 115 -17.79 -1.01 -0.91
CA SER A 115 -19.06 -1.55 -0.40
C SER A 115 -20.24 -1.37 -1.38
N THR A 116 -20.12 -0.44 -2.33
CA THR A 116 -21.17 -0.06 -3.27
C THR A 116 -20.88 -0.48 -4.71
N SER A 117 -19.69 -1.00 -4.98
CA SER A 117 -19.26 -1.46 -6.30
C SER A 117 -18.32 -2.67 -6.16
N ASP A 118 -18.05 -3.36 -7.27
CA ASP A 118 -17.04 -4.44 -7.32
C ASP A 118 -15.60 -3.91 -7.50
N THR A 119 -15.41 -2.58 -7.46
CA THR A 119 -14.11 -1.94 -7.65
C THR A 119 -13.24 -2.12 -6.42
N LYS A 120 -11.98 -2.51 -6.62
CA LYS A 120 -10.93 -2.48 -5.60
C LYS A 120 -10.19 -1.15 -5.71
N THR A 121 -10.25 -0.33 -4.65
CA THR A 121 -9.70 1.03 -4.70
C THR A 121 -8.18 1.06 -4.59
N CYS A 122 -7.57 0.11 -3.87
CA CYS A 122 -6.12 0.00 -3.72
C CYS A 122 -5.63 -1.33 -4.33
N GLU A 123 -5.61 -1.43 -5.66
CA GLU A 123 -5.17 -2.63 -6.38
C GLU A 123 -3.93 -2.36 -7.22
N VAL A 124 -2.98 -3.30 -7.15
CA VAL A 124 -1.75 -3.32 -7.94
C VAL A 124 -1.84 -4.46 -8.92
N TYR A 125 -1.81 -4.14 -10.21
CA TYR A 125 -1.81 -5.10 -11.30
C TYR A 125 -0.39 -5.32 -11.80
N THR A 126 -0.12 -6.50 -12.32
CA THR A 126 1.11 -6.84 -13.02
C THR A 126 0.85 -7.22 -14.47
N SER A 127 1.83 -7.03 -15.35
CA SER A 127 1.72 -7.35 -16.78
C SER A 127 1.58 -8.84 -17.07
N ALA A 128 1.99 -9.68 -16.12
CA ALA A 128 1.91 -11.14 -16.13
C ALA A 128 1.87 -11.65 -14.68
N PRO A 129 1.49 -12.92 -14.45
CA PRO A 129 1.54 -13.48 -13.10
C PRO A 129 2.95 -13.57 -12.57
N TYR A 130 3.17 -13.07 -11.34
CA TYR A 130 4.42 -13.13 -10.59
C TYR A 130 4.24 -13.76 -9.23
N TYR A 131 5.30 -14.29 -8.65
CA TYR A 131 5.30 -14.66 -7.24
C TYR A 131 5.44 -13.41 -6.38
N ALA A 132 4.52 -13.21 -5.45
CA ALA A 132 4.61 -12.14 -4.47
C ALA A 132 5.84 -12.36 -3.58
N VAL A 133 6.58 -11.29 -3.30
CA VAL A 133 7.75 -11.31 -2.40
C VAL A 133 7.45 -10.50 -1.15
N GLY A 134 7.14 -9.22 -1.30
CA GLY A 134 6.82 -8.36 -0.17
C GLY A 134 6.86 -6.88 -0.52
N CYS A 135 6.51 -6.05 0.45
CA CYS A 135 6.58 -4.60 0.34
C CYS A 135 7.00 -3.96 1.67
N TYR A 136 7.47 -2.73 1.59
CA TYR A 136 7.65 -1.90 2.77
C TYR A 136 6.40 -1.06 3.00
N VAL A 137 6.01 -0.90 4.27
CA VAL A 137 4.85 -0.11 4.69
C VAL A 137 5.23 0.89 5.77
N CYS A 138 4.55 2.03 5.80
CA CYS A 138 4.73 3.09 6.79
C CYS A 138 3.41 3.84 6.96
N ASN A 139 3.06 4.26 8.18
CA ASN A 139 1.91 5.13 8.38
C ASN A 139 2.14 6.50 7.74
N ASN A 140 1.07 7.10 7.24
CA ASN A 140 1.06 8.51 6.95
C ASN A 140 0.88 9.35 8.23
N PRO A 141 1.26 10.64 8.25
CA PRO A 141 1.17 11.45 9.46
C PRO A 141 -0.26 11.65 9.97
N TYR A 142 -1.25 11.73 9.09
CA TYR A 142 -2.64 11.88 9.50
C TYR A 142 -3.12 10.70 10.33
N VAL A 143 -2.91 9.45 9.86
CA VAL A 143 -3.26 8.22 10.59
C VAL A 143 -2.43 8.08 11.85
N TYR A 144 -1.11 8.30 11.77
CA TYR A 144 -0.22 8.20 12.92
C TYR A 144 -0.67 9.08 14.09
N TYR A 145 -0.92 10.38 13.81
CA TYR A 145 -1.34 11.31 14.86
C TYR A 145 -2.80 11.15 15.27
N ALA A 146 -3.67 10.64 14.40
CA ALA A 146 -5.02 10.25 14.79
C ALA A 146 -4.98 9.11 15.83
N ILE A 147 -4.14 8.12 15.65
CA ILE A 147 -3.91 7.04 16.61
C ILE A 147 -3.29 7.58 17.91
N GLU A 148 -2.25 8.43 17.79
CA GLU A 148 -1.51 8.96 18.96
C GLU A 148 -2.34 9.92 19.83
N LYS A 149 -3.19 10.75 19.20
CA LYS A 149 -3.85 11.90 19.87
C LYS A 149 -5.36 11.90 19.77
N GLY A 150 -5.92 11.18 18.83
CA GLY A 150 -7.30 11.35 18.39
C GLY A 150 -7.50 12.60 17.54
N ASN A 151 -8.66 12.67 16.89
CA ASN A 151 -9.12 13.83 16.11
C ASN A 151 -10.67 13.88 16.15
N PRO A 152 -11.36 14.81 15.48
CA PRO A 152 -12.83 14.88 15.49
C PRO A 152 -13.54 13.64 14.95
N TYR A 153 -12.82 12.73 14.25
CA TYR A 153 -13.39 11.56 13.56
C TYR A 153 -12.97 10.23 14.19
N SER A 154 -11.87 10.22 14.96
CA SER A 154 -11.30 9.02 15.60
C SER A 154 -10.91 9.28 17.03
N THR A 155 -10.92 8.23 17.86
CA THR A 155 -10.43 8.29 19.22
C THR A 155 -8.93 7.98 19.27
N LYS A 156 -8.25 8.55 20.29
CA LYS A 156 -6.89 8.12 20.59
C LYS A 156 -6.89 6.65 20.96
N PHE A 157 -5.93 5.88 20.44
CA PHE A 157 -5.78 4.47 20.80
C PHE A 157 -5.36 4.29 22.26
N GLU A 158 -5.98 3.29 22.87
CA GLU A 158 -5.70 2.82 24.23
C GLU A 158 -5.40 1.32 24.20
N GLN A 159 -5.17 0.71 25.37
CA GLN A 159 -4.96 -0.73 25.47
C GLN A 159 -6.14 -1.51 24.84
N GLY A 160 -5.81 -2.44 23.96
CA GLY A 160 -6.76 -3.28 23.24
C GLY A 160 -6.96 -2.84 21.79
N ASP A 161 -6.58 -1.60 21.44
CA ASP A 161 -6.77 -1.07 20.10
C ASP A 161 -5.71 -1.57 19.11
N TRP A 162 -6.11 -1.58 17.84
CA TRP A 162 -5.25 -2.00 16.74
C TRP A 162 -5.70 -1.41 15.41
N PHE A 163 -4.74 -1.29 14.48
CA PHE A 163 -4.96 -0.91 13.09
C PHE A 163 -4.09 -1.78 12.19
N LYS A 164 -4.67 -2.43 11.20
CA LYS A 164 -3.96 -3.35 10.32
C LYS A 164 -4.25 -3.11 8.84
N LEU A 165 -3.25 -3.43 8.03
CA LEU A 165 -3.32 -3.60 6.60
C LEU A 165 -3.57 -5.08 6.30
N VAL A 166 -4.42 -5.38 5.32
CA VAL A 166 -4.61 -6.73 4.77
C VAL A 166 -4.32 -6.70 3.29
N ALA A 167 -3.35 -7.52 2.87
CA ALA A 167 -3.02 -7.74 1.46
C ALA A 167 -3.75 -9.00 0.98
N HIS A 168 -4.44 -8.91 -0.16
CA HIS A 168 -5.20 -9.99 -0.78
C HIS A 168 -4.58 -10.32 -2.14
N GLY A 169 -4.11 -11.55 -2.33
CA GLY A 169 -3.58 -12.00 -3.62
C GLY A 169 -4.69 -12.50 -4.55
N ILE A 170 -4.63 -12.15 -5.81
CA ILE A 170 -5.60 -12.58 -6.84
C ILE A 170 -4.87 -13.24 -7.99
N ASP A 171 -5.31 -14.43 -8.40
CA ASP A 171 -4.78 -15.15 -9.55
C ASP A 171 -5.34 -14.66 -10.89
N GLU A 172 -4.84 -15.22 -12.01
CA GLU A 172 -5.32 -14.87 -13.38
C GLU A 172 -6.80 -15.21 -13.61
N GLN A 173 -7.39 -16.04 -12.79
CA GLN A 173 -8.80 -16.44 -12.86
C GLN A 173 -9.71 -15.52 -12.01
N GLY A 174 -9.12 -14.55 -11.31
CA GLY A 174 -9.82 -13.65 -10.40
C GLY A 174 -10.15 -14.31 -9.04
N THR A 175 -9.47 -15.43 -8.69
CA THR A 175 -9.67 -16.13 -7.43
C THR A 175 -8.66 -15.64 -6.40
N GLU A 176 -9.11 -15.41 -5.16
CA GLU A 176 -8.22 -15.07 -4.06
C GLU A 176 -7.30 -16.24 -3.73
N THR A 177 -5.99 -16.01 -3.74
CA THR A 177 -4.96 -17.00 -3.44
C THR A 177 -4.66 -17.09 -1.94
N GLY A 178 -4.89 -16.02 -1.22
CA GLY A 178 -4.67 -15.91 0.23
C GLY A 178 -4.61 -14.46 0.69
N THR A 179 -4.42 -14.28 1.98
CA THR A 179 -4.30 -12.97 2.62
C THR A 179 -3.09 -12.90 3.54
N VAL A 180 -2.49 -11.71 3.65
CA VAL A 180 -1.43 -11.40 4.63
C VAL A 180 -1.84 -10.19 5.44
N GLU A 181 -1.84 -10.31 6.75
CA GLU A 181 -2.16 -9.23 7.69
C GLU A 181 -0.89 -8.60 8.26
N TYR A 182 -0.91 -7.27 8.42
CA TYR A 182 0.18 -6.54 9.04
C TYR A 182 -0.35 -5.41 9.92
N TYR A 183 0.04 -5.40 11.21
CA TYR A 183 -0.39 -4.39 12.15
C TYR A 183 0.49 -3.13 12.04
N LEU A 184 -0.10 -2.04 11.54
CA LEU A 184 0.48 -0.70 11.49
C LEU A 184 0.44 0.00 12.87
N ALA A 185 -0.53 -0.40 13.72
CA ALA A 185 -0.57 -0.11 15.14
C ALA A 185 -1.12 -1.31 15.91
N ASP A 186 -0.49 -1.65 17.03
CA ASP A 186 -0.90 -2.78 17.88
C ASP A 186 -0.71 -2.44 19.36
N TYR A 187 -1.81 -2.11 20.04
CA TYR A 187 -1.86 -1.75 21.45
C TYR A 187 -2.54 -2.85 22.29
N ARG A 188 -2.64 -4.08 21.76
CA ARG A 188 -3.36 -5.18 22.40
C ARG A 188 -2.60 -5.78 23.61
N SER A 189 -1.28 -5.58 23.71
CA SER A 189 -0.51 -6.05 24.85
C SER A 189 -0.97 -5.38 26.14
N GLU A 190 -1.00 -6.15 27.25
CA GLU A 190 -1.18 -5.60 28.59
C GLU A 190 0.00 -4.73 29.05
N ASN A 191 1.18 -4.95 28.47
CA ASN A 191 2.37 -4.15 28.70
C ASN A 191 2.50 -3.07 27.63
N ALA A 192 2.40 -1.79 28.02
CA ALA A 192 2.51 -0.67 27.12
C ALA A 192 3.88 -0.54 26.41
N ASP A 193 4.94 -1.12 26.98
CA ASP A 193 6.28 -1.12 26.35
C ASP A 193 6.32 -2.01 25.09
N ASP A 194 5.34 -2.90 24.91
CA ASP A 194 5.21 -3.76 23.74
C ASP A 194 4.28 -3.16 22.66
N TRP A 195 3.70 -1.98 22.91
CA TRP A 195 2.83 -1.34 21.96
C TRP A 195 3.61 -0.87 20.73
N LYS A 196 3.01 -1.08 19.58
CA LYS A 196 3.57 -0.71 18.31
C LYS A 196 2.74 0.40 17.65
N LEU A 197 3.41 1.43 17.16
CA LEU A 197 2.87 2.41 16.22
C LEU A 197 3.96 2.67 15.17
N ASN A 198 3.72 2.18 13.96
CA ASN A 198 4.70 2.23 12.89
C ASN A 198 4.96 3.67 12.42
N ASP A 199 6.21 4.12 12.44
CA ASP A 199 6.67 5.45 12.03
C ASP A 199 7.83 5.40 11.01
N THR A 200 8.24 4.19 10.63
CA THR A 200 9.33 3.94 9.67
C THR A 200 8.91 2.89 8.65
N TRP A 201 9.71 2.70 7.60
CA TRP A 201 9.48 1.64 6.64
C TRP A 201 9.75 0.27 7.27
N GLU A 202 8.73 -0.57 7.34
CA GLU A 202 8.82 -1.95 7.81
C GLU A 202 8.43 -2.94 6.71
N TRP A 203 9.18 -4.04 6.64
CA TRP A 203 8.98 -5.09 5.63
C TRP A 203 7.77 -5.96 5.98
N VAL A 204 6.93 -6.18 4.98
CA VAL A 204 5.83 -7.16 5.00
C VAL A 204 6.13 -8.24 3.99
N ASP A 205 6.31 -9.47 4.45
CA ASP A 205 6.49 -10.65 3.60
C ASP A 205 5.14 -11.04 3.01
N LEU A 206 5.05 -11.03 1.68
CA LEU A 206 3.83 -11.40 0.93
C LEU A 206 3.96 -12.75 0.24
N SER A 207 5.00 -13.53 0.53
CA SER A 207 5.28 -14.80 -0.17
C SER A 207 4.19 -15.86 0.00
N GLU A 208 3.40 -15.78 1.09
CA GLU A 208 2.26 -16.67 1.32
C GLU A 208 1.12 -16.48 0.29
N LEU A 209 1.07 -15.33 -0.40
CA LEU A 209 0.10 -15.11 -1.48
C LEU A 209 0.40 -15.97 -2.72
N GLY A 210 1.61 -16.49 -2.85
CA GLY A 210 2.02 -17.36 -3.96
C GLY A 210 2.07 -16.61 -5.30
N GLN A 211 1.64 -17.28 -6.37
CA GLN A 211 1.57 -16.68 -7.70
C GLN A 211 0.28 -15.87 -7.85
N ILE A 212 0.41 -14.62 -8.26
CA ILE A 212 -0.66 -13.63 -8.36
C ILE A 212 -0.62 -12.89 -9.69
N ALA A 213 -1.78 -12.40 -10.14
CA ALA A 213 -1.93 -11.43 -11.23
C ALA A 213 -2.17 -10.02 -10.70
N SER A 214 -2.76 -9.90 -9.51
CA SER A 214 -2.87 -8.63 -8.79
C SER A 214 -2.84 -8.83 -7.27
N ILE A 215 -2.60 -7.72 -6.55
CA ILE A 215 -2.77 -7.62 -5.10
C ILE A 215 -3.65 -6.41 -4.84
N TYR A 216 -4.70 -6.56 -4.02
CA TYR A 216 -5.38 -5.39 -3.47
C TYR A 216 -5.21 -5.31 -1.96
N PHE A 217 -5.36 -4.10 -1.43
CA PHE A 217 -5.16 -3.82 -0.02
C PHE A 217 -6.44 -3.26 0.60
N THR A 218 -6.77 -3.77 1.79
CA THR A 218 -7.82 -3.24 2.65
C THR A 218 -7.27 -2.91 4.02
N MET A 219 -8.01 -2.15 4.81
CA MET A 219 -7.62 -1.80 6.17
C MET A 219 -8.71 -2.17 7.15
N GLU A 220 -8.31 -2.54 8.37
CA GLU A 220 -9.23 -2.81 9.48
C GLU A 220 -8.70 -2.14 10.75
N SER A 221 -9.63 -1.70 11.61
CA SER A 221 -9.31 -1.06 12.89
C SER A 221 -10.28 -1.47 13.97
N SER A 222 -9.82 -1.47 15.22
CA SER A 222 -10.68 -1.56 16.41
C SER A 222 -11.53 -0.30 16.59
N ASP A 223 -10.99 0.87 16.23
CA ASP A 223 -11.73 2.14 16.17
C ASP A 223 -12.23 2.37 14.74
N THR A 224 -13.53 2.37 14.57
CA THR A 224 -14.20 2.69 13.30
C THR A 224 -14.84 4.07 13.31
N GLY A 225 -14.67 4.83 14.40
CA GLY A 225 -15.25 6.14 14.59
C GLY A 225 -16.77 6.18 14.44
N ASN A 226 -17.32 7.36 14.20
CA ASN A 226 -18.76 7.54 13.98
C ASN A 226 -19.21 7.25 12.52
N TYR A 227 -18.26 7.15 11.60
CA TYR A 227 -18.50 7.07 10.16
C TYR A 227 -17.95 5.79 9.52
N GLY A 228 -17.45 4.87 10.32
CA GLY A 228 -16.82 3.64 9.85
C GLY A 228 -15.33 3.80 9.54
N ILE A 229 -14.71 2.75 8.99
CA ILE A 229 -13.26 2.66 8.82
C ILE A 229 -12.67 3.63 7.76
N ASN A 230 -13.51 4.29 6.96
CA ASN A 230 -13.07 5.35 6.03
C ASN A 230 -12.70 6.66 6.72
N THR A 231 -12.98 6.77 7.98
CA THR A 231 -12.53 7.88 8.78
C THR A 231 -11.42 7.37 9.67
N PRO A 232 -10.17 7.74 9.36
CA PRO A 232 -9.03 7.28 10.10
C PRO A 232 -9.14 7.60 11.57
#